data_9b9df75f4ee3a526913c23ec154a2eb3
#
_entry.id   9b9df75f4ee3a526913c23ec154a2eb3
#
_cell.length_a   1.000
_cell.length_b   1.000
_cell.length_c   1.000
_cell.angle_alpha   90.00
_cell.angle_beta   90.00
_cell.angle_gamma   90.00
#
_symmetry.space_group_name_H-M   'P 1'
#
loop_
_entity.id
_entity.type
_entity.pdbx_description
1 polymer ?
#
loop_
_entity_poly.entity_id
_entity_poly.type
_entity_poly.pdbx_seq_one_letter_code
_entity_poly.pdbx_strand_id
1 'polypeptide(L)'
;KEANVIGGLIASLKAQNYPCELLDIYVIADNCTDDTAQVAAQAGAKVYRRYNHQQVGKGYALDYLFKCLSASGKDIYDGYFVFDADNYVDPNFVKEMNATFDSGHFAALTSYRNSKNFGANWISAGYGLWFLREARFLNFPRMLLGTNCAISGTGFLVSGEVIRENGGWPFHLLIEDIEFSVNCAIEGKVIGYCDKAVIYDEQPVKFGQSWTQRLRWSKGFYQVDWHYSWGLIKGLFQGGRKSFSCYDIFMTVAPGMFFTLAAILINLGMAFSYITEPGYIARLIAAENI
;
A
#
# COMPACT_ATOMS: atom_id res chain seq x y z
N LYS A 1 -6.24 -8.86 15.23
CA LYS A 1 -7.41 -9.30 16.02
C LYS A 1 -8.65 -8.70 15.40
N GLU A 2 -9.30 -9.43 14.49
CA GLU A 2 -10.27 -8.88 13.54
C GLU A 2 -11.60 -9.64 13.57
N ALA A 3 -11.90 -10.35 14.67
CA ALA A 3 -13.10 -11.17 14.80
C ALA A 3 -14.41 -10.40 14.55
N ASN A 4 -14.43 -9.10 14.88
CA ASN A 4 -15.63 -8.25 14.75
C ASN A 4 -15.88 -7.76 13.30
N VAL A 5 -14.86 -7.75 12.43
CA VAL A 5 -14.93 -7.13 11.10
C VAL A 5 -14.78 -8.12 9.96
N ILE A 6 -14.01 -9.20 10.14
CA ILE A 6 -13.69 -10.18 9.09
C ILE A 6 -14.94 -10.80 8.43
N GLY A 7 -16.00 -11.03 9.20
CA GLY A 7 -17.26 -11.56 8.67
C GLY A 7 -17.91 -10.64 7.63
N GLY A 8 -17.83 -9.32 7.83
CA GLY A 8 -18.35 -8.32 6.90
C GLY A 8 -17.59 -8.31 5.56
N LEU A 9 -16.25 -8.41 5.59
CA LEU A 9 -15.44 -8.55 4.40
C LEU A 9 -15.84 -9.81 3.61
N ILE A 10 -15.85 -10.99 4.27
CA ILE A 10 -16.19 -12.25 3.61
C ILE A 10 -17.59 -12.21 3.01
N ALA A 11 -18.57 -11.61 3.70
CA ALA A 11 -19.92 -11.44 3.16
C ALA A 11 -19.93 -10.56 1.91
N SER A 12 -19.18 -9.44 1.89
CA SER A 12 -19.08 -8.57 0.71
C SER A 12 -18.37 -9.23 -0.47
N LEU A 13 -17.40 -10.12 -0.20
CA LEU A 13 -16.73 -10.92 -1.24
C LEU A 13 -17.63 -12.01 -1.82
N LYS A 14 -18.49 -12.61 -1.00
CA LYS A 14 -19.49 -13.59 -1.49
C LYS A 14 -20.62 -12.95 -2.28
N ALA A 15 -20.88 -11.66 -2.04
CA ALA A 15 -21.93 -10.89 -2.72
C ALA A 15 -21.44 -10.22 -4.02
N GLN A 16 -20.27 -10.60 -4.54
CA GLN A 16 -19.76 -10.03 -5.79
C GLN A 16 -20.61 -10.44 -7.00
N ASN A 17 -20.85 -9.50 -7.91
CA ASN A 17 -21.47 -9.73 -9.21
C ASN A 17 -20.48 -10.43 -10.17
N TYR A 18 -20.01 -11.61 -9.75
CA TYR A 18 -19.02 -12.43 -10.44
C TYR A 18 -19.31 -13.91 -10.16
N PRO A 19 -19.03 -14.86 -11.08
CA PRO A 19 -19.28 -16.28 -10.86
C PRO A 19 -18.56 -16.79 -9.60
N CYS A 20 -19.31 -17.26 -8.62
CA CYS A 20 -18.77 -17.65 -7.31
C CYS A 20 -17.86 -18.89 -7.39
N GLU A 21 -18.02 -19.73 -8.40
CA GLU A 21 -17.18 -20.89 -8.69
C GLU A 21 -15.77 -20.52 -9.15
N LEU A 22 -15.55 -19.28 -9.57
CA LEU A 22 -14.24 -18.74 -9.96
C LEU A 22 -13.53 -18.01 -8.82
N LEU A 23 -14.18 -17.91 -7.65
CA LEU A 23 -13.67 -17.17 -6.50
C LEU A 23 -13.44 -18.07 -5.29
N ASP A 24 -12.22 -18.17 -4.85
CA ASP A 24 -11.85 -18.77 -3.57
C ASP A 24 -11.45 -17.71 -2.56
N ILE A 25 -12.00 -17.78 -1.35
CA ILE A 25 -11.70 -16.83 -0.27
C ILE A 25 -10.76 -17.49 0.73
N TYR A 26 -9.57 -16.96 0.85
CA TYR A 26 -8.55 -17.37 1.81
C TYR A 26 -8.39 -16.33 2.89
N VAL A 27 -8.27 -16.76 4.14
CA VAL A 27 -7.97 -15.89 5.28
C VAL A 27 -6.70 -16.38 5.97
N ILE A 28 -5.77 -15.49 6.19
CA ILE A 28 -4.55 -15.75 6.98
C ILE A 28 -4.76 -15.16 8.37
N ALA A 29 -4.94 -16.03 9.35
CA ALA A 29 -4.99 -15.64 10.75
C ALA A 29 -3.57 -15.63 11.32
N ASP A 30 -2.86 -14.49 11.15
CA ASP A 30 -1.47 -14.34 11.60
C ASP A 30 -1.39 -13.86 13.05
N ASN A 31 -0.82 -14.68 13.92
CA ASN A 31 -0.68 -14.43 15.36
C ASN A 31 -1.98 -13.99 16.05
N CYS A 32 -3.14 -14.46 15.55
CA CYS A 32 -4.44 -14.17 16.16
C CYS A 32 -4.61 -14.96 17.45
N THR A 33 -5.00 -14.24 18.52
CA THR A 33 -5.29 -14.78 19.85
C THR A 33 -6.77 -14.68 20.19
N ASP A 34 -7.60 -14.19 19.28
CA ASP A 34 -9.05 -14.08 19.34
C ASP A 34 -9.71 -15.06 18.35
N ASP A 35 -11.03 -15.02 18.26
CA ASP A 35 -11.83 -15.92 17.43
C ASP A 35 -11.82 -15.58 15.92
N THR A 36 -10.91 -14.71 15.45
CA THR A 36 -10.82 -14.30 14.03
C THR A 36 -10.84 -15.50 13.07
N ALA A 37 -10.01 -16.51 13.35
CA ALA A 37 -9.93 -17.70 12.50
C ALA A 37 -11.22 -18.52 12.48
N GLN A 38 -11.91 -18.61 13.62
CA GLN A 38 -13.17 -19.35 13.75
C GLN A 38 -14.30 -18.61 13.02
N VAL A 39 -14.41 -17.30 13.23
CA VAL A 39 -15.41 -16.46 12.55
C VAL A 39 -15.23 -16.52 11.05
N ALA A 40 -13.99 -16.43 10.55
CA ALA A 40 -13.69 -16.53 9.12
C ALA A 40 -14.09 -17.89 8.54
N ALA A 41 -13.80 -18.99 9.25
CA ALA A 41 -14.17 -20.33 8.82
C ALA A 41 -15.70 -20.53 8.80
N GLN A 42 -16.42 -20.04 9.82
CA GLN A 42 -17.89 -20.07 9.89
C GLN A 42 -18.51 -19.22 8.78
N ALA A 43 -17.88 -18.10 8.39
CA ALA A 43 -18.29 -17.31 7.25
C ALA A 43 -17.98 -17.99 5.90
N GLY A 44 -17.29 -19.15 5.90
CA GLY A 44 -17.02 -20.01 4.74
C GLY A 44 -15.76 -19.65 3.97
N ALA A 45 -14.78 -19.03 4.60
CA ALA A 45 -13.44 -18.84 4.05
C ALA A 45 -12.55 -20.07 4.34
N LYS A 46 -11.56 -20.30 3.48
CA LYS A 46 -10.48 -21.26 3.70
C LYS A 46 -9.42 -20.61 4.59
N VAL A 47 -9.25 -21.07 5.83
CA VAL A 47 -8.43 -20.37 6.84
C VAL A 47 -7.08 -21.04 7.01
N TYR A 48 -6.03 -20.26 6.90
CA TYR A 48 -4.65 -20.61 7.23
C TYR A 48 -4.23 -19.91 8.51
N ARG A 49 -3.77 -20.67 9.51
CA ARG A 49 -3.27 -20.12 10.78
C ARG A 49 -1.76 -20.10 10.76
N ARG A 50 -1.19 -18.95 11.10
CA ARG A 50 0.26 -18.74 11.21
C ARG A 50 0.60 -18.20 12.60
N TYR A 51 1.57 -18.81 13.25
CA TYR A 51 2.10 -18.38 14.53
C TYR A 51 3.62 -18.18 14.40
N ASN A 52 4.06 -16.95 14.22
CA ASN A 52 5.48 -16.62 14.12
C ASN A 52 5.71 -15.20 14.65
N HIS A 53 6.38 -15.09 15.80
CA HIS A 53 6.67 -13.81 16.43
C HIS A 53 8.02 -13.20 16.01
N GLN A 54 8.81 -13.90 15.20
CA GLN A 54 10.07 -13.37 14.63
C GLN A 54 9.85 -12.68 13.29
N GLN A 55 8.96 -13.24 12.48
CA GLN A 55 8.60 -12.70 11.16
C GLN A 55 7.20 -12.12 11.22
N VAL A 56 7.07 -10.89 11.71
CA VAL A 56 5.78 -10.21 11.89
C VAL A 56 5.56 -9.21 10.78
N GLY A 57 4.36 -9.24 10.18
CA GLY A 57 3.96 -8.30 9.13
C GLY A 57 3.15 -8.94 8.02
N LYS A 58 2.42 -8.11 7.27
CA LYS A 58 1.53 -8.54 6.18
C LYS A 58 2.30 -9.27 5.08
N GLY A 59 3.50 -8.78 4.71
CA GLY A 59 4.33 -9.42 3.70
C GLY A 59 4.70 -10.86 4.06
N TYR A 60 5.08 -11.12 5.31
CA TYR A 60 5.37 -12.48 5.77
C TYR A 60 4.12 -13.38 5.82
N ALA A 61 2.97 -12.80 6.14
CA ALA A 61 1.70 -13.56 6.13
C ALA A 61 1.32 -13.96 4.70
N LEU A 62 1.43 -13.05 3.74
CA LEU A 62 1.19 -13.32 2.32
C LEU A 62 2.16 -14.38 1.78
N ASP A 63 3.45 -14.25 2.05
CA ASP A 63 4.47 -15.22 1.64
C ASP A 63 4.17 -16.63 2.17
N TYR A 64 3.77 -16.72 3.44
CA TYR A 64 3.34 -17.99 4.04
C TYR A 64 2.17 -18.62 3.29
N LEU A 65 1.12 -17.84 2.98
CA LEU A 65 -0.04 -18.36 2.24
C LEU A 65 0.36 -18.84 0.85
N PHE A 66 1.08 -18.03 0.08
CA PHE A 66 1.47 -18.39 -1.27
C PHE A 66 2.34 -19.66 -1.31
N LYS A 67 3.25 -19.81 -0.35
CA LYS A 67 4.04 -21.04 -0.19
C LYS A 67 3.16 -22.25 0.15
N CYS A 68 2.15 -22.09 1.02
CA CYS A 68 1.21 -23.17 1.32
C CYS A 68 0.36 -23.55 0.10
N LEU A 69 -0.09 -22.57 -0.69
CA LEU A 69 -0.85 -22.82 -1.91
C LEU A 69 0.00 -23.56 -2.95
N SER A 70 1.21 -23.11 -3.20
CA SER A 70 2.14 -23.75 -4.12
C SER A 70 2.48 -25.17 -3.69
N ALA A 71 2.83 -25.40 -2.43
CA ALA A 71 3.13 -26.73 -1.89
C ALA A 71 1.95 -27.71 -1.99
N SER A 72 0.72 -27.20 -2.01
CA SER A 72 -0.50 -28.01 -2.17
C SER A 72 -1.00 -28.12 -3.62
N GLY A 73 -0.27 -27.58 -4.61
CA GLY A 73 -0.67 -27.53 -6.01
C GLY A 73 -1.91 -26.69 -6.28
N LYS A 74 -2.18 -25.69 -5.43
CA LYS A 74 -3.33 -24.78 -5.52
C LYS A 74 -2.94 -23.38 -5.99
N ASP A 75 -1.77 -23.19 -6.56
CA ASP A 75 -1.26 -21.95 -7.14
C ASP A 75 -1.71 -21.73 -8.60
N ILE A 76 -2.91 -22.16 -8.90
CA ILE A 76 -3.48 -22.23 -10.27
C ILE A 76 -4.27 -20.99 -10.69
N TYR A 77 -4.39 -20.01 -9.81
CA TYR A 77 -5.21 -18.81 -10.06
C TYR A 77 -4.53 -17.86 -11.04
N ASP A 78 -5.34 -17.18 -11.87
CA ASP A 78 -4.87 -16.15 -12.79
C ASP A 78 -4.44 -14.88 -12.02
N GLY A 79 -5.08 -14.62 -10.88
CA GLY A 79 -4.74 -13.50 -10.02
C GLY A 79 -5.20 -13.68 -8.57
N TYR A 80 -4.61 -12.88 -7.70
CA TYR A 80 -4.90 -12.87 -6.26
C TYR A 80 -5.26 -11.49 -5.80
N PHE A 81 -6.49 -11.33 -5.30
CA PHE A 81 -6.90 -10.12 -4.60
C PHE A 81 -6.40 -10.11 -3.17
N VAL A 82 -5.93 -8.97 -2.71
CA VAL A 82 -5.45 -8.79 -1.34
C VAL A 82 -6.27 -7.69 -0.65
N PHE A 83 -6.89 -8.05 0.48
CA PHE A 83 -7.71 -7.15 1.29
C PHE A 83 -7.28 -7.17 2.75
N ASP A 84 -7.42 -6.04 3.43
CA ASP A 84 -7.35 -5.97 4.88
C ASP A 84 -8.69 -6.41 5.49
N ALA A 85 -8.66 -6.97 6.69
CA ALA A 85 -9.82 -7.64 7.30
C ALA A 85 -11.03 -6.72 7.57
N ASP A 86 -10.79 -5.41 7.68
CA ASP A 86 -11.78 -4.37 7.94
C ASP A 86 -12.36 -3.73 6.69
N ASN A 87 -11.98 -4.20 5.50
CA ASN A 87 -12.51 -3.66 4.25
C ASN A 87 -13.95 -4.10 3.99
N TYR A 88 -14.65 -3.28 3.23
CA TYR A 88 -15.90 -3.61 2.55
C TYR A 88 -15.71 -3.41 1.04
N VAL A 89 -16.15 -4.36 0.24
CA VAL A 89 -15.90 -4.40 -1.20
C VAL A 89 -17.18 -4.10 -1.96
N ASP A 90 -17.13 -3.17 -2.92
CA ASP A 90 -18.25 -2.88 -3.81
C ASP A 90 -18.70 -4.14 -4.56
N PRO A 91 -20.00 -4.39 -4.76
CA PRO A 91 -20.49 -5.60 -5.43
C PRO A 91 -19.96 -5.83 -6.85
N ASN A 92 -19.51 -4.81 -7.56
CA ASN A 92 -18.93 -4.92 -8.90
C ASN A 92 -17.40 -4.94 -8.91
N PHE A 93 -16.77 -4.91 -7.76
CA PHE A 93 -15.30 -4.76 -7.65
C PHE A 93 -14.55 -5.81 -8.47
N VAL A 94 -14.83 -7.10 -8.25
CA VAL A 94 -14.13 -8.19 -8.94
C VAL A 94 -14.38 -8.13 -10.44
N LYS A 95 -15.61 -7.86 -10.87
CA LYS A 95 -15.97 -7.72 -12.29
C LYS A 95 -15.18 -6.60 -12.98
N GLU A 96 -15.10 -5.42 -12.36
CA GLU A 96 -14.39 -4.26 -12.93
C GLU A 96 -12.88 -4.48 -12.94
N MET A 97 -12.33 -5.08 -11.86
CA MET A 97 -10.91 -5.43 -11.80
C MET A 97 -10.54 -6.48 -12.86
N ASN A 98 -11.36 -7.54 -13.01
CA ASN A 98 -11.12 -8.56 -14.04
C ASN A 98 -11.17 -7.97 -15.45
N ALA A 99 -12.18 -7.16 -15.76
CA ALA A 99 -12.29 -6.51 -17.06
C ALA A 99 -11.07 -5.60 -17.36
N THR A 100 -10.55 -4.92 -16.35
CA THR A 100 -9.32 -4.11 -16.49
C THR A 100 -8.10 -5.00 -16.66
N PHE A 101 -8.00 -6.08 -15.89
CA PHE A 101 -6.88 -7.03 -15.95
C PHE A 101 -6.76 -7.69 -17.33
N ASP A 102 -7.89 -8.12 -17.89
CA ASP A 102 -7.97 -8.74 -19.22
C ASP A 102 -7.68 -7.75 -20.36
N SER A 103 -7.79 -6.44 -20.12
CA SER A 103 -7.54 -5.42 -21.14
C SER A 103 -6.05 -5.16 -21.45
N GLY A 104 -5.13 -5.73 -20.67
CA GLY A 104 -3.70 -5.49 -20.84
C GLY A 104 -2.82 -6.50 -20.11
N HIS A 105 -1.52 -6.28 -20.20
CA HIS A 105 -0.52 -7.10 -19.50
C HIS A 105 -0.08 -6.41 -18.20
N PHE A 106 -0.78 -6.70 -17.12
CA PHE A 106 -0.50 -6.11 -15.83
C PHE A 106 0.11 -7.14 -14.86
N ALA A 107 1.19 -6.75 -14.20
CA ALA A 107 1.73 -7.50 -13.07
C ALA A 107 0.82 -7.41 -11.85
N ALA A 108 0.16 -6.27 -11.70
CA ALA A 108 -0.82 -6.01 -10.65
C ALA A 108 -1.77 -4.89 -11.07
N LEU A 109 -2.91 -4.79 -10.38
CA LEU A 109 -3.82 -3.66 -10.47
C LEU A 109 -4.10 -3.13 -9.06
N THR A 110 -4.13 -1.81 -8.91
CA THR A 110 -4.68 -1.17 -7.71
C THR A 110 -6.06 -0.60 -7.99
N SER A 111 -6.83 -0.33 -6.94
CA SER A 111 -8.22 0.11 -7.00
C SER A 111 -8.44 1.45 -6.30
N TYR A 112 -9.65 1.98 -6.32
CA TYR A 112 -10.00 3.15 -5.55
C TYR A 112 -10.31 2.77 -4.10
N ARG A 113 -9.41 3.16 -3.20
CA ARG A 113 -9.57 3.03 -1.76
C ARG A 113 -10.37 4.23 -1.22
N ASN A 114 -11.60 4.00 -0.84
CA ASN A 114 -12.49 4.99 -0.24
C ASN A 114 -12.57 4.81 1.28
N SER A 115 -13.09 5.80 2.00
CA SER A 115 -13.24 5.75 3.46
C SER A 115 -14.66 5.43 3.86
N LYS A 116 -14.87 4.44 4.77
CA LYS A 116 -16.17 4.14 5.38
C LYS A 116 -16.66 5.26 6.28
N ASN A 117 -15.74 5.89 6.99
CA ASN A 117 -16.01 6.82 8.09
C ASN A 117 -15.49 8.23 7.83
N PHE A 118 -15.54 8.68 6.55
CA PHE A 118 -15.09 10.01 6.13
C PHE A 118 -15.64 11.14 7.02
N GLY A 119 -16.93 11.08 7.37
CA GLY A 119 -17.61 12.09 8.17
C GLY A 119 -17.40 11.98 9.69
N ALA A 120 -16.62 11.03 10.20
CA ALA A 120 -16.49 10.81 11.63
C ALA A 120 -15.75 11.96 12.34
N ASN A 121 -14.64 12.45 11.76
CA ASN A 121 -13.93 13.65 12.22
C ASN A 121 -12.89 14.11 11.17
N TRP A 122 -12.15 15.18 11.49
CA TRP A 122 -11.15 15.75 10.60
C TRP A 122 -9.97 14.84 10.28
N ILE A 123 -9.63 13.88 11.17
CA ILE A 123 -8.56 12.90 10.95
C ILE A 123 -8.99 11.91 9.86
N SER A 124 -10.15 11.27 10.02
CA SER A 124 -10.68 10.34 9.03
C SER A 124 -10.98 10.99 7.69
N ALA A 125 -11.50 12.25 7.71
CA ALA A 125 -11.68 13.06 6.51
C ALA A 125 -10.34 13.33 5.79
N GLY A 126 -9.27 13.64 6.55
CA GLY A 126 -7.93 13.84 6.01
C GLY A 126 -7.38 12.60 5.29
N TYR A 127 -7.61 11.39 5.84
CA TYR A 127 -7.26 10.13 5.16
C TYR A 127 -8.08 9.92 3.89
N GLY A 128 -9.39 10.16 3.95
CA GLY A 128 -10.25 10.03 2.77
C GLY A 128 -9.83 10.97 1.64
N LEU A 129 -9.47 12.22 1.94
CA LEU A 129 -8.93 13.17 0.96
C LEU A 129 -7.56 12.72 0.43
N TRP A 130 -6.72 12.14 1.27
CA TRP A 130 -5.43 11.59 0.85
C TRP A 130 -5.62 10.46 -0.18
N PHE A 131 -6.47 9.48 0.10
CA PHE A 131 -6.73 8.37 -0.83
C PHE A 131 -7.48 8.81 -2.10
N LEU A 132 -8.37 9.80 -2.01
CA LEU A 132 -8.98 10.41 -3.18
C LEU A 132 -7.91 11.08 -4.08
N ARG A 133 -6.97 11.85 -3.48
CA ARG A 133 -5.85 12.44 -4.22
C ARG A 133 -5.00 11.36 -4.90
N GLU A 134 -4.66 10.29 -4.17
CA GLU A 134 -3.87 9.18 -4.70
C GLU A 134 -4.54 8.50 -5.88
N ALA A 135 -5.83 8.20 -5.75
CA ALA A 135 -6.62 7.59 -6.80
C ALA A 135 -6.75 8.50 -8.04
N ARG A 136 -7.24 9.73 -7.87
CA ARG A 136 -7.66 10.63 -8.96
C ARG A 136 -6.52 11.42 -9.58
N PHE A 137 -5.52 11.81 -8.80
CA PHE A 137 -4.46 12.73 -9.26
C PHE A 137 -3.09 12.05 -9.39
N LEU A 138 -2.95 10.81 -8.93
CA LEU A 138 -1.73 10.04 -9.13
C LEU A 138 -2.00 8.78 -9.97
N ASN A 139 -2.76 7.81 -9.46
CA ASN A 139 -2.91 6.52 -10.14
C ASN A 139 -3.73 6.61 -11.43
N PHE A 140 -4.80 7.40 -11.47
CA PHE A 140 -5.59 7.58 -12.71
C PHE A 140 -4.76 8.18 -13.85
N PRO A 141 -4.02 9.30 -13.68
CA PRO A 141 -3.12 9.82 -14.71
C PRO A 141 -2.02 8.82 -15.11
N ARG A 142 -1.45 8.09 -14.15
CA ARG A 142 -0.44 7.05 -14.44
C ARG A 142 -0.99 5.97 -15.35
N MET A 143 -2.21 5.50 -15.07
CA MET A 143 -2.89 4.52 -15.93
C MET A 143 -3.07 5.05 -17.34
N LEU A 144 -3.52 6.30 -17.52
CA LEU A 144 -3.70 6.93 -18.84
C LEU A 144 -2.37 7.08 -19.60
N LEU A 145 -1.29 7.40 -18.90
CA LEU A 145 0.04 7.54 -19.49
C LEU A 145 0.74 6.18 -19.71
N GLY A 146 0.18 5.09 -19.21
CA GLY A 146 0.78 3.75 -19.26
C GLY A 146 2.06 3.65 -18.43
N THR A 147 2.15 4.41 -17.33
CA THR A 147 3.24 4.36 -16.35
C THR A 147 2.80 3.59 -15.11
N ASN A 148 3.73 3.25 -14.20
CA ASN A 148 3.39 2.44 -13.04
C ASN A 148 2.57 3.21 -12.01
N CYS A 149 1.41 2.63 -11.65
CA CYS A 149 0.68 3.02 -10.46
C CYS A 149 1.38 2.50 -9.20
N ALA A 150 1.04 3.07 -8.04
CA ALA A 150 1.48 2.59 -6.75
C ALA A 150 0.31 1.90 -6.03
N ILE A 151 0.57 0.75 -5.43
CA ILE A 151 -0.41 0.05 -4.59
C ILE A 151 -0.49 0.76 -3.23
N SER A 152 -1.69 0.83 -2.68
CA SER A 152 -2.00 1.55 -1.43
C SER A 152 -2.53 0.61 -0.35
N GLY A 153 -1.73 -0.38 0.00
CA GLY A 153 -1.96 -1.29 1.13
C GLY A 153 -2.99 -2.38 0.90
N THR A 154 -4.13 -2.10 0.30
CA THR A 154 -5.27 -3.03 0.23
C THR A 154 -6.10 -2.83 -1.03
N GLY A 155 -6.97 -3.80 -1.36
CA GLY A 155 -7.84 -3.73 -2.54
C GLY A 155 -7.06 -3.79 -3.85
N PHE A 156 -6.03 -4.60 -3.94
CA PHE A 156 -5.25 -4.78 -5.15
C PHE A 156 -5.28 -6.22 -5.66
N LEU A 157 -5.06 -6.38 -6.94
CA LEU A 157 -4.90 -7.65 -7.63
C LEU A 157 -3.42 -7.83 -7.98
N VAL A 158 -2.86 -9.02 -7.74
CA VAL A 158 -1.54 -9.43 -8.26
C VAL A 158 -1.74 -10.59 -9.21
N SER A 159 -1.06 -10.55 -10.36
CA SER A 159 -1.05 -11.65 -11.33
C SER A 159 -0.52 -12.94 -10.70
N GLY A 160 -1.19 -14.06 -10.98
CA GLY A 160 -0.71 -15.38 -10.57
C GLY A 160 0.65 -15.73 -11.17
N GLU A 161 0.95 -15.22 -12.37
CA GLU A 161 2.26 -15.36 -13.01
C GLU A 161 3.37 -14.73 -12.16
N VAL A 162 3.16 -13.49 -11.69
CA VAL A 162 4.13 -12.78 -10.85
C VAL A 162 4.38 -13.51 -9.53
N ILE A 163 3.34 -14.06 -8.92
CA ILE A 163 3.49 -14.87 -7.68
C ILE A 163 4.32 -16.13 -7.94
N ARG A 164 4.08 -16.81 -9.06
CA ARG A 164 4.86 -18.02 -9.43
C ARG A 164 6.31 -17.69 -9.78
N GLU A 165 6.55 -16.63 -10.55
CA GLU A 165 7.90 -16.16 -10.89
C GLU A 165 8.72 -15.82 -9.65
N ASN A 166 8.10 -15.17 -8.67
CA ASN A 166 8.76 -14.78 -7.41
C ASN A 166 8.89 -15.96 -6.41
N GLY A 167 8.25 -17.09 -6.67
CA GLY A 167 8.18 -18.20 -5.72
C GLY A 167 7.41 -17.88 -4.43
N GLY A 168 6.47 -16.92 -4.48
CA GLY A 168 5.68 -16.41 -3.39
C GLY A 168 5.66 -14.88 -3.31
N TRP A 169 5.69 -14.33 -2.09
CA TRP A 169 5.69 -12.88 -1.82
C TRP A 169 6.97 -12.47 -1.08
N PRO A 170 8.07 -12.13 -1.77
CA PRO A 170 9.36 -11.84 -1.13
C PRO A 170 9.49 -10.42 -0.57
N PHE A 171 8.40 -9.67 -0.43
CA PHE A 171 8.36 -8.28 0.01
C PHE A 171 7.98 -8.22 1.49
N HIS A 172 8.91 -7.84 2.37
CA HIS A 172 8.76 -7.97 3.82
C HIS A 172 9.03 -6.68 4.60
N LEU A 173 9.26 -5.55 3.93
CA LEU A 173 9.44 -4.27 4.58
C LEU A 173 8.12 -3.79 5.23
N LEU A 174 8.18 -2.74 6.03
CA LEU A 174 7.01 -2.22 6.78
C LEU A 174 5.85 -1.76 5.88
N ILE A 175 6.14 -1.47 4.62
CA ILE A 175 5.20 -1.07 3.55
C ILE A 175 5.48 -1.97 2.33
N GLU A 176 5.11 -3.23 2.46
CA GLU A 176 5.34 -4.29 1.47
C GLU A 176 4.68 -4.00 0.11
N ASP A 177 3.61 -3.25 0.12
CA ASP A 177 2.84 -2.77 -1.04
C ASP A 177 3.65 -1.78 -1.89
N ILE A 178 4.27 -0.80 -1.23
CA ILE A 178 5.18 0.16 -1.89
C ILE A 178 6.48 -0.54 -2.31
N GLU A 179 7.02 -1.43 -1.48
CA GLU A 179 8.17 -2.26 -1.82
C GLU A 179 7.94 -3.01 -3.14
N PHE A 180 6.80 -3.70 -3.25
CA PHE A 180 6.39 -4.39 -4.47
C PHE A 180 6.23 -3.42 -5.65
N SER A 181 5.60 -2.26 -5.43
CA SER A 181 5.39 -1.25 -6.47
C SER A 181 6.72 -0.71 -7.03
N VAL A 182 7.68 -0.45 -6.17
CA VAL A 182 9.04 -0.02 -6.53
C VAL A 182 9.76 -1.12 -7.31
N ASN A 183 9.68 -2.37 -6.84
CA ASN A 183 10.30 -3.51 -7.53
C ASN A 183 9.73 -3.69 -8.94
N CYS A 184 8.40 -3.61 -9.11
CA CYS A 184 7.77 -3.67 -10.44
C CYS A 184 8.29 -2.57 -11.38
N ALA A 185 8.45 -1.33 -10.90
CA ALA A 185 9.00 -0.26 -11.72
C ALA A 185 10.44 -0.55 -12.15
N ILE A 186 11.29 -1.05 -11.26
CA ILE A 186 12.68 -1.44 -11.55
C ILE A 186 12.74 -2.59 -12.56
N GLU A 187 11.87 -3.58 -12.45
CA GLU A 187 11.80 -4.71 -13.37
C GLU A 187 11.12 -4.36 -14.71
N GLY A 188 10.42 -3.22 -14.78
CA GLY A 188 9.63 -2.82 -15.94
C GLY A 188 8.30 -3.56 -16.06
N LYS A 189 7.83 -4.16 -14.97
CA LYS A 189 6.50 -4.76 -14.83
C LYS A 189 5.48 -3.66 -14.58
N VAL A 190 4.32 -3.73 -15.22
CA VAL A 190 3.31 -2.65 -15.18
C VAL A 190 2.29 -2.91 -14.08
N ILE A 191 2.11 -1.93 -13.21
CA ILE A 191 0.99 -1.86 -12.27
C ILE A 191 -0.04 -0.88 -12.84
N GLY A 192 -1.25 -1.36 -13.08
CA GLY A 192 -2.37 -0.54 -13.56
C GLY A 192 -3.28 -0.06 -12.43
N TYR A 193 -4.32 0.70 -12.80
CA TYR A 193 -5.33 1.22 -11.87
C TYR A 193 -6.73 1.03 -12.45
N CYS A 194 -7.66 0.52 -11.64
CA CYS A 194 -9.07 0.40 -11.98
C CYS A 194 -9.92 1.41 -11.19
N ASP A 195 -10.37 2.47 -11.87
CA ASP A 195 -11.14 3.56 -11.27
C ASP A 195 -12.54 3.14 -10.79
N LYS A 196 -13.13 2.14 -11.45
CA LYS A 196 -14.49 1.65 -11.16
C LYS A 196 -14.52 0.62 -10.02
N ALA A 197 -13.41 0.03 -9.69
CA ALA A 197 -13.31 -0.91 -8.58
C ALA A 197 -13.08 -0.13 -7.27
N VAL A 198 -14.07 -0.18 -6.36
CA VAL A 198 -14.05 0.59 -5.12
C VAL A 198 -14.03 -0.34 -3.92
N ILE A 199 -13.14 -0.07 -3.00
CA ILE A 199 -13.17 -0.61 -1.65
C ILE A 199 -13.44 0.50 -0.62
N TYR A 200 -14.03 0.12 0.48
CA TYR A 200 -14.28 1.00 1.63
C TYR A 200 -13.47 0.50 2.82
N ASP A 201 -12.63 1.37 3.32
CA ASP A 201 -11.69 1.10 4.41
C ASP A 201 -11.99 1.98 5.63
N GLU A 202 -11.74 1.47 6.83
CA GLU A 202 -11.96 2.21 8.06
C GLU A 202 -10.72 3.01 8.44
N GLN A 203 -10.90 4.33 8.62
CA GLN A 203 -9.79 5.22 8.91
C GLN A 203 -9.68 5.56 10.41
N PRO A 204 -8.47 5.79 10.93
CA PRO A 204 -8.27 6.21 12.30
C PRO A 204 -9.09 7.46 12.65
N VAL A 205 -9.72 7.43 13.81
CA VAL A 205 -10.45 8.61 14.37
C VAL A 205 -9.72 9.24 15.55
N LYS A 206 -8.70 8.55 16.11
CA LYS A 206 -7.89 9.03 17.23
C LYS A 206 -6.53 9.50 16.75
N PHE A 207 -6.08 10.67 17.22
CA PHE A 207 -4.78 11.24 16.84
C PHE A 207 -3.60 10.28 17.14
N GLY A 208 -3.55 9.67 18.32
CA GLY A 208 -2.48 8.72 18.67
C GLY A 208 -2.41 7.52 17.73
N GLN A 209 -3.56 6.96 17.30
CA GLN A 209 -3.62 5.88 16.32
C GLN A 209 -3.09 6.34 14.95
N SER A 210 -3.55 7.50 14.48
CA SER A 210 -3.08 8.12 13.23
C SER A 210 -1.57 8.40 13.26
N TRP A 211 -1.07 8.93 14.37
CA TRP A 211 0.34 9.22 14.56
C TRP A 211 1.21 7.95 14.45
N THR A 212 0.84 6.90 15.18
CA THR A 212 1.54 5.61 15.16
C THR A 212 1.55 5.01 13.75
N GLN A 213 0.43 5.05 13.04
CA GLN A 213 0.33 4.55 11.68
C GLN A 213 1.22 5.34 10.71
N ARG A 214 1.20 6.67 10.76
CA ARG A 214 2.03 7.54 9.92
C ARG A 214 3.52 7.39 10.20
N LEU A 215 3.91 7.22 11.47
CA LEU A 215 5.30 6.90 11.82
C LEU A 215 5.76 5.58 11.21
N ARG A 216 4.90 4.55 11.23
CA ARG A 216 5.19 3.27 10.58
C ARG A 216 5.40 3.45 9.07
N TRP A 217 4.52 4.21 8.41
CA TRP A 217 4.65 4.51 6.98
C TRP A 217 5.94 5.27 6.68
N SER A 218 6.22 6.35 7.40
CA SER A 218 7.46 7.12 7.22
C SER A 218 8.70 6.24 7.37
N LYS A 219 8.74 5.39 8.40
CA LYS A 219 9.84 4.44 8.58
C LYS A 219 9.94 3.46 7.40
N GLY A 220 8.80 2.99 6.90
CA GLY A 220 8.74 2.10 5.74
C GLY A 220 9.30 2.77 4.48
N PHE A 221 8.94 4.03 4.21
CA PHE A 221 9.48 4.79 3.08
C PHE A 221 11.02 4.91 3.14
N TYR A 222 11.60 5.21 4.31
CA TYR A 222 13.06 5.21 4.46
C TYR A 222 13.69 3.83 4.22
N GLN A 223 13.01 2.73 4.64
CA GLN A 223 13.50 1.39 4.37
C GLN A 223 13.50 1.08 2.87
N VAL A 224 12.41 1.39 2.16
CA VAL A 224 12.31 1.19 0.72
C VAL A 224 13.35 2.03 -0.01
N ASP A 225 13.50 3.30 0.33
CA ASP A 225 14.53 4.17 -0.23
C ASP A 225 15.92 3.57 -0.09
N TRP A 226 16.28 3.16 1.12
CA TRP A 226 17.61 2.60 1.37
C TRP A 226 17.91 1.36 0.53
N HIS A 227 16.89 0.51 0.31
CA HIS A 227 17.08 -0.74 -0.43
C HIS A 227 16.99 -0.58 -1.94
N TYR A 228 16.14 0.33 -2.42
CA TYR A 228 15.73 0.35 -3.84
C TYR A 228 16.11 1.61 -4.62
N SER A 229 16.48 2.73 -3.98
CA SER A 229 16.79 3.99 -4.68
C SER A 229 17.84 3.82 -5.76
N TRP A 230 18.87 3.01 -5.52
CA TRP A 230 19.90 2.75 -6.53
C TRP A 230 19.35 2.02 -7.76
N GLY A 231 18.42 1.08 -7.55
CA GLY A 231 17.71 0.40 -8.66
C GLY A 231 16.86 1.36 -9.46
N LEU A 232 16.11 2.24 -8.80
CA LEU A 232 15.30 3.28 -9.45
C LEU A 232 16.17 4.26 -10.24
N ILE A 233 17.29 4.74 -9.66
CA ILE A 233 18.25 5.64 -10.34
C ILE A 233 18.80 4.97 -11.58
N LYS A 234 19.23 3.71 -11.52
CA LYS A 234 19.66 2.96 -12.71
C LYS A 234 18.54 2.86 -13.76
N GLY A 235 17.31 2.64 -13.31
CA GLY A 235 16.14 2.58 -14.18
C GLY A 235 15.88 3.87 -14.97
N LEU A 236 16.23 5.05 -14.42
CA LEU A 236 16.11 6.34 -15.10
C LEU A 236 16.84 6.38 -16.46
N PHE A 237 17.92 5.64 -16.62
CA PHE A 237 18.79 5.65 -17.79
C PHE A 237 18.48 4.52 -18.78
N GLN A 238 17.44 3.71 -18.55
CA GLN A 238 17.09 2.58 -19.42
C GLN A 238 16.19 2.97 -20.61
N GLY A 239 15.68 4.19 -20.62
CA GLY A 239 14.83 4.73 -21.69
C GLY A 239 13.38 4.28 -21.67
N GLY A 240 12.54 4.95 -22.46
CA GLY A 240 11.13 4.61 -22.64
C GLY A 240 10.26 4.77 -21.40
N ARG A 241 9.15 4.02 -21.38
CA ARG A 241 8.18 4.05 -20.27
C ARG A 241 8.78 3.64 -18.93
N LYS A 242 9.70 2.70 -18.94
CA LYS A 242 10.38 2.22 -17.73
C LYS A 242 11.17 3.33 -17.06
N SER A 243 11.90 4.14 -17.83
CA SER A 243 12.65 5.29 -17.30
C SER A 243 11.72 6.28 -16.61
N PHE A 244 10.59 6.62 -17.23
CA PHE A 244 9.63 7.53 -16.62
C PHE A 244 8.95 6.93 -15.40
N SER A 245 8.59 5.63 -15.42
CA SER A 245 8.04 4.93 -14.25
C SER A 245 9.00 4.94 -13.06
N CYS A 246 10.30 4.67 -13.32
CA CYS A 246 11.33 4.74 -12.27
C CYS A 246 11.48 6.16 -11.71
N TYR A 247 11.43 7.19 -12.59
CA TYR A 247 11.45 8.59 -12.15
C TYR A 247 10.24 8.94 -11.26
N ASP A 248 9.05 8.64 -11.73
CA ASP A 248 7.81 8.99 -11.03
C ASP A 248 7.68 8.25 -9.68
N ILE A 249 8.01 6.97 -9.64
CA ILE A 249 8.04 6.20 -8.39
C ILE A 249 9.16 6.70 -7.47
N PHE A 250 10.35 7.01 -8.00
CA PHE A 250 11.42 7.63 -7.21
C PHE A 250 10.96 8.95 -6.59
N MET A 251 10.31 9.83 -7.38
CA MET A 251 9.75 11.09 -6.89
C MET A 251 8.60 10.89 -5.89
N THR A 252 7.93 9.75 -5.89
CA THR A 252 6.89 9.39 -4.92
C THR A 252 7.50 8.94 -3.59
N VAL A 253 8.58 8.17 -3.62
CA VAL A 253 9.15 7.50 -2.44
C VAL A 253 10.24 8.36 -1.78
N ALA A 254 11.20 8.89 -2.54
CA ALA A 254 12.42 9.50 -2.01
C ALA A 254 12.32 11.00 -1.64
N PRO A 255 11.89 11.92 -2.52
CA PRO A 255 12.17 13.33 -2.31
C PRO A 255 11.48 13.95 -1.11
N GLY A 256 10.23 13.55 -0.83
CA GLY A 256 9.47 14.10 0.30
C GLY A 256 10.19 13.92 1.62
N MET A 257 10.81 12.75 1.83
CA MET A 257 11.55 12.44 3.05
C MET A 257 12.92 13.11 3.08
N PHE A 258 13.71 12.99 2.00
CA PHE A 258 15.05 13.56 1.94
C PHE A 258 15.04 15.10 1.95
N PHE A 259 14.18 15.73 1.16
CA PHE A 259 14.08 17.20 1.16
C PHE A 259 13.56 17.74 2.49
N THR A 260 12.61 17.07 3.13
CA THR A 260 12.13 17.47 4.45
C THR A 260 13.27 17.35 5.48
N LEU A 261 14.00 16.24 5.49
CA LEU A 261 15.14 16.06 6.40
C LEU A 261 16.24 17.09 6.12
N ALA A 262 16.60 17.30 4.85
CA ALA A 262 17.58 18.31 4.46
C ALA A 262 17.15 19.70 4.87
N ALA A 263 15.89 20.08 4.64
CA ALA A 263 15.35 21.36 5.06
C ALA A 263 15.42 21.54 6.60
N ILE A 264 15.08 20.50 7.38
CA ILE A 264 15.20 20.52 8.83
C ILE A 264 16.66 20.75 9.25
N LEU A 265 17.61 19.97 8.70
CA LEU A 265 19.03 20.07 9.04
C LEU A 265 19.61 21.43 8.66
N ILE A 266 19.26 21.97 7.48
CA ILE A 266 19.70 23.31 7.06
C ILE A 266 19.13 24.40 7.99
N ASN A 267 17.84 24.32 8.32
CA ASN A 267 17.24 25.31 9.22
C ASN A 267 17.83 25.24 10.65
N LEU A 268 18.08 24.03 11.15
CA LEU A 268 18.75 23.86 12.44
C LEU A 268 20.19 24.40 12.41
N GLY A 269 20.93 24.16 11.33
CA GLY A 269 22.27 24.72 11.14
C GLY A 269 22.28 26.23 11.08
N MET A 270 21.35 26.83 10.34
CA MET A 270 21.17 28.29 10.29
C MET A 270 20.78 28.85 11.67
N ALA A 271 19.81 28.25 12.36
CA ALA A 271 19.40 28.68 13.69
C ALA A 271 20.59 28.63 14.68
N PHE A 272 21.37 27.55 14.64
CA PHE A 272 22.57 27.45 15.46
C PHE A 272 23.61 28.53 15.14
N SER A 273 23.87 28.79 13.85
CA SER A 273 24.79 29.86 13.42
C SER A 273 24.32 31.22 13.91
N TYR A 274 23.03 31.53 13.80
CA TYR A 274 22.46 32.81 14.26
C TYR A 274 22.52 32.98 15.78
N ILE A 275 22.27 31.90 16.56
CA ILE A 275 22.33 31.97 18.03
C ILE A 275 23.78 32.19 18.51
N THR A 276 24.76 31.65 17.79
CA THR A 276 26.18 31.73 18.14
C THR A 276 26.85 33.02 17.64
N GLU A 277 26.20 33.82 16.75
CA GLU A 277 26.75 35.08 16.28
C GLU A 277 26.65 36.15 17.36
N PRO A 278 27.80 36.78 17.77
CA PRO A 278 27.76 37.87 18.72
C PRO A 278 26.95 39.06 18.19
N GLY A 279 25.93 39.45 18.92
CA GLY A 279 25.08 40.62 18.59
C GLY A 279 23.85 40.33 17.71
N TYR A 280 23.58 39.10 17.31
CA TYR A 280 22.38 38.79 16.54
C TYR A 280 21.08 39.10 17.30
N ILE A 281 20.99 38.75 18.57
CA ILE A 281 19.86 39.04 19.46
C ILE A 281 19.70 40.54 19.63
N ALA A 282 20.79 41.30 19.76
CA ALA A 282 20.74 42.77 19.86
C ALA A 282 20.23 43.41 18.56
N ARG A 283 20.56 42.90 17.38
CA ARG A 283 20.04 43.37 16.09
C ARG A 283 18.54 43.03 15.90
N LEU A 284 18.07 41.90 16.35
CA LEU A 284 16.66 41.54 16.34
C LEU A 284 15.83 42.49 17.23
N ILE A 285 16.30 42.71 18.45
CA ILE A 285 15.62 43.68 19.39
C ILE A 285 15.62 45.11 18.83
N ALA A 286 16.70 45.51 18.16
CA ALA A 286 16.79 46.83 17.53
C ALA A 286 15.84 46.95 16.32
N ALA A 287 15.59 45.84 15.57
CA ALA A 287 14.70 45.82 14.42
C ALA A 287 13.20 45.83 14.84
N GLU A 288 12.84 45.31 16.01
CA GLU A 288 11.48 45.35 16.53
C GLU A 288 11.08 46.75 17.15
N ASN A 289 12.07 47.64 17.35
CA ASN A 289 11.84 48.99 17.91
C ASN A 289 11.83 50.07 16.82
N ILE A 290 11.70 49.73 15.55
CA ILE A 290 11.45 50.60 14.42
C ILE A 290 10.00 50.42 13.94
#